data_3a9a9fec1fdbc8068428f61477756d21
#
_entry.id   3a9a9fec1fdbc8068428f61477756d21
#
_cell.length_a   1.000
_cell.length_b   1.000
_cell.length_c   1.000
_cell.angle_alpha   90.00
_cell.angle_beta   90.00
_cell.angle_gamma   90.00
#
_symmetry.space_group_name_H-M   'P 1'
#
loop_
_entity.id
_entity.type
_entity.pdbx_description
1 polymer ?
#
loop_
_entity_poly.entity_id
_entity_poly.type
_entity_poly.pdbx_seq_one_letter_code
_entity_poly.pdbx_strand_id
1 'polypeptide(L)'
;MNRNTIKKIIASGLIIVKTVVFAEINNNGLKMPGNIAFNSIVEAEEISTGNTEAVKEDKSKVLPEVKNYSLKQSNINILSGKSGNVTVSWTKNSKANGYQIQYSTDQNFVSSKIKTIKGQNKNSTKLAKLNSKKNYYVRVRGYAKKGRNKYYSDWSSCAEIISWNSKWEFASYSKIHTDSAVLYFSSASKVKNKTVCINAGHGTKGGESVKTLCHPDGSAKVTGGSTAQGAIRATSINGGTTLNDGTPEAKATLNLAMIVKQKLLKAGYNVLMVREGEDAQIDNIGRTVYANNCADYHIALHYDSTSSNKGAFYIGVPDNQSYKNMYPVSKNWKKHNKLGKNLVLGMKNAGVKIHGNGVMGIDLTQTSYSTIPSVDLEVGDKSSNHSNKTLETIAVGIVKGMNKVNK
;
A
#
# COMPACT_ATOMS: atom_id res chain seq x y z
N MET A 1 -5.17 -48.63 1.71
CA MET A 1 -6.53 -48.62 1.11
C MET A 1 -7.51 -48.21 2.19
N ASN A 2 -8.02 -47.01 2.17
CA ASN A 2 -9.21 -46.65 2.95
C ASN A 2 -9.97 -45.58 2.18
N ARG A 3 -11.13 -45.94 1.71
CA ARG A 3 -12.08 -45.04 1.02
C ARG A 3 -12.81 -44.22 2.08
N ASN A 4 -12.53 -42.93 2.16
CA ASN A 4 -13.34 -42.04 2.96
C ASN A 4 -14.54 -41.54 2.16
N THR A 5 -15.70 -41.96 2.63
CA THR A 5 -17.03 -41.67 2.14
C THR A 5 -17.32 -40.15 2.29
N ILE A 6 -17.70 -39.51 1.20
CA ILE A 6 -18.23 -38.15 1.18
C ILE A 6 -19.63 -38.18 1.77
N LYS A 7 -19.82 -37.56 2.96
CA LYS A 7 -21.16 -37.28 3.49
C LYS A 7 -21.62 -35.89 3.00
N LYS A 8 -22.64 -35.87 2.12
CA LYS A 8 -23.40 -34.67 1.80
C LYS A 8 -24.33 -34.36 2.99
N ILE A 9 -24.23 -33.18 3.56
CA ILE A 9 -25.24 -32.62 4.45
C ILE A 9 -25.86 -31.45 3.70
N ILE A 10 -27.15 -31.60 3.32
CA ILE A 10 -27.98 -30.53 2.79
C ILE A 10 -28.85 -30.08 3.97
N ALA A 11 -28.59 -28.89 4.47
CA ALA A 11 -29.53 -28.16 5.31
C ALA A 11 -29.45 -26.68 4.90
N SER A 12 -30.60 -26.12 4.53
CA SER A 12 -30.86 -24.69 4.29
C SER A 12 -30.04 -23.99 3.20
N GLY A 13 -30.00 -24.55 1.98
CA GLY A 13 -29.67 -23.77 0.77
C GLY A 13 -28.20 -23.29 0.64
N LEU A 14 -27.24 -23.86 1.37
CA LEU A 14 -25.84 -23.53 1.26
C LEU A 14 -25.05 -24.72 0.74
N ILE A 15 -24.56 -24.61 -0.50
CA ILE A 15 -23.63 -25.62 -1.09
C ILE A 15 -22.23 -25.23 -0.68
N ILE A 16 -21.61 -26.01 0.22
CA ILE A 16 -20.17 -25.87 0.52
C ILE A 16 -19.42 -26.92 -0.31
N VAL A 17 -18.70 -26.47 -1.33
CA VAL A 17 -17.75 -27.31 -2.07
C VAL A 17 -16.41 -27.26 -1.35
N LYS A 18 -16.01 -28.34 -0.69
CA LYS A 18 -14.64 -28.53 -0.22
C LYS A 18 -13.83 -29.23 -1.30
N THR A 19 -12.88 -28.51 -1.90
CA THR A 19 -11.89 -29.11 -2.79
C THR A 19 -10.76 -29.69 -1.95
N VAL A 20 -10.52 -31.00 -2.05
CA VAL A 20 -9.35 -31.65 -1.43
C VAL A 20 -8.30 -31.81 -2.53
N VAL A 21 -7.16 -31.18 -2.36
CA VAL A 21 -6.00 -31.33 -3.25
C VAL A 21 -5.11 -32.44 -2.67
N PHE A 22 -4.86 -33.48 -3.45
CA PHE A 22 -3.87 -34.50 -3.12
C PHE A 22 -2.50 -34.09 -3.67
N ALA A 23 -1.50 -34.07 -2.82
CA ALA A 23 -0.10 -33.95 -3.22
C ALA A 23 0.54 -35.34 -3.17
N GLU A 24 1.18 -35.76 -4.26
CA GLU A 24 2.05 -36.93 -4.25
C GLU A 24 3.45 -36.55 -3.81
N ILE A 25 3.99 -37.29 -2.86
CA ILE A 25 5.35 -37.13 -2.35
C ILE A 25 6.19 -38.24 -2.97
N ASN A 26 7.13 -37.91 -3.82
CA ASN A 26 8.20 -38.79 -4.23
C ASN A 26 9.54 -38.30 -3.67
N ASN A 27 10.51 -39.19 -3.64
CA ASN A 27 11.78 -39.07 -2.91
C ASN A 27 12.71 -37.88 -3.31
N ASN A 28 12.24 -36.90 -4.08
CA ASN A 28 13.05 -35.77 -4.58
C ASN A 28 12.45 -34.37 -4.28
N GLY A 29 11.60 -34.22 -3.25
CA GLY A 29 11.12 -32.91 -2.80
C GLY A 29 9.80 -32.46 -3.46
N LEU A 30 9.10 -31.55 -2.78
CA LEU A 30 7.80 -31.01 -3.19
C LEU A 30 7.91 -30.20 -4.49
N LYS A 31 7.27 -30.66 -5.55
CA LYS A 31 7.06 -29.87 -6.77
C LYS A 31 5.58 -29.48 -6.88
N MET A 32 5.30 -28.19 -6.96
CA MET A 32 3.97 -27.66 -7.24
C MET A 32 3.68 -27.83 -8.74
N PRO A 33 2.50 -28.34 -9.15
CA PRO A 33 2.15 -28.41 -10.56
C PRO A 33 1.82 -27.01 -11.11
N GLY A 34 2.36 -26.72 -12.29
CA GLY A 34 2.05 -25.50 -13.05
C GLY A 34 0.64 -25.54 -13.66
N ASN A 35 0.06 -24.36 -13.77
CA ASN A 35 -1.15 -24.00 -14.52
C ASN A 35 -2.20 -25.09 -14.74
N ILE A 36 -3.21 -25.10 -13.88
CA ILE A 36 -4.46 -25.85 -14.15
C ILE A 36 -5.48 -24.84 -14.71
N ALA A 37 -5.84 -25.03 -15.98
CA ALA A 37 -6.99 -24.37 -16.58
C ALA A 37 -8.27 -25.07 -16.07
N PHE A 38 -9.19 -24.30 -15.47
CA PHE A 38 -10.49 -24.81 -15.05
C PHE A 38 -11.44 -24.85 -16.25
N ASN A 39 -11.68 -26.04 -16.79
CA ASN A 39 -12.88 -26.31 -17.58
C ASN A 39 -13.86 -27.05 -16.67
N SER A 40 -14.94 -26.37 -16.28
CA SER A 40 -16.04 -26.99 -15.57
C SER A 40 -16.96 -27.69 -16.54
N ILE A 41 -16.90 -29.02 -16.55
CA ILE A 41 -17.98 -29.86 -17.15
C ILE A 41 -18.84 -30.28 -15.95
N VAL A 42 -20.10 -29.86 -15.93
CA VAL A 42 -21.11 -30.37 -15.03
C VAL A 42 -21.98 -31.35 -15.84
N GLU A 43 -21.72 -32.63 -15.68
CA GLU A 43 -22.70 -33.65 -16.08
C GLU A 43 -23.67 -33.89 -14.91
N ALA A 44 -24.94 -33.68 -15.16
CA ALA A 44 -26.01 -33.98 -14.23
C ALA A 44 -26.54 -35.40 -14.57
N GLU A 45 -26.31 -36.36 -13.68
CA GLU A 45 -27.03 -37.64 -13.72
C GLU A 45 -28.39 -37.47 -13.03
N GLU A 46 -29.47 -37.74 -13.80
CA GLU A 46 -30.84 -37.87 -13.27
C GLU A 46 -30.99 -39.19 -12.51
N ILE A 47 -31.26 -39.07 -11.18
CA ILE A 47 -31.74 -40.24 -10.41
C ILE A 47 -33.23 -40.07 -10.21
N SER A 48 -33.99 -40.90 -10.94
CA SER A 48 -35.44 -41.10 -10.76
C SER A 48 -35.69 -41.91 -9.49
N THR A 49 -36.38 -41.34 -8.51
CA THR A 49 -37.13 -42.11 -7.51
C THR A 49 -38.42 -41.40 -7.19
N GLY A 50 -39.48 -42.14 -7.29
CA GLY A 50 -40.86 -41.69 -7.24
C GLY A 50 -41.38 -41.24 -5.87
N ASN A 51 -42.57 -40.64 -5.96
CA ASN A 51 -43.47 -40.09 -4.95
C ASN A 51 -43.09 -38.72 -4.42
N THR A 52 -43.65 -37.73 -5.06
CA THR A 52 -43.71 -36.35 -4.62
C THR A 52 -45.11 -35.96 -4.27
N GLU A 53 -45.36 -35.71 -3.00
CA GLU A 53 -46.41 -34.74 -2.61
C GLU A 53 -45.95 -33.35 -3.05
N ALA A 54 -46.79 -32.70 -3.85
CA ALA A 54 -46.48 -31.38 -4.41
C ALA A 54 -46.46 -30.31 -3.27
N VAL A 55 -45.26 -29.88 -2.91
CA VAL A 55 -45.07 -28.64 -2.20
C VAL A 55 -45.31 -27.51 -3.20
N LYS A 56 -46.44 -26.79 -3.06
CA LYS A 56 -46.75 -25.59 -3.81
C LYS A 56 -45.65 -24.54 -3.48
N GLU A 57 -44.75 -24.34 -4.42
CA GLU A 57 -43.79 -23.20 -4.42
C GLU A 57 -44.60 -21.93 -4.44
N ASP A 58 -44.53 -21.18 -3.33
CA ASP A 58 -45.05 -19.81 -3.25
C ASP A 58 -44.17 -18.88 -4.12
N LYS A 59 -44.57 -18.74 -5.38
CA LYS A 59 -43.94 -17.84 -6.38
C LYS A 59 -44.14 -16.36 -6.09
N SER A 60 -44.67 -15.96 -4.94
CA SER A 60 -44.92 -14.55 -4.59
C SER A 60 -43.75 -13.82 -3.94
N LYS A 61 -42.58 -14.47 -3.71
CA LYS A 61 -41.39 -13.82 -3.23
C LYS A 61 -40.29 -13.70 -4.33
N VAL A 62 -40.67 -13.17 -5.48
CA VAL A 62 -39.70 -12.55 -6.36
C VAL A 62 -39.20 -11.31 -5.64
N LEU A 63 -37.94 -11.38 -5.18
CA LEU A 63 -37.24 -10.25 -4.60
C LEU A 63 -37.34 -9.08 -5.58
N PRO A 64 -37.88 -7.91 -5.20
CA PRO A 64 -38.03 -6.80 -6.12
C PRO A 64 -36.65 -6.39 -6.64
N GLU A 65 -36.58 -6.18 -7.93
CA GLU A 65 -35.43 -5.80 -8.73
C GLU A 65 -34.35 -5.00 -7.96
N VAL A 66 -33.22 -5.63 -7.73
CA VAL A 66 -32.00 -5.06 -7.15
C VAL A 66 -31.41 -3.94 -8.05
N LYS A 67 -31.95 -3.72 -9.24
CA LYS A 67 -31.41 -2.82 -10.29
C LYS A 67 -31.36 -1.33 -9.95
N ASN A 68 -32.11 -0.84 -8.97
CA ASN A 68 -32.17 0.60 -8.66
C ASN A 68 -31.34 1.06 -7.44
N TYR A 69 -30.64 0.17 -6.75
CA TYR A 69 -29.81 0.47 -5.58
C TYR A 69 -28.34 0.16 -5.79
N SER A 70 -27.79 0.28 -7.01
CA SER A 70 -26.38 0.09 -7.25
C SER A 70 -25.58 1.18 -6.51
N LEU A 71 -25.26 0.88 -5.27
CA LEU A 71 -24.34 1.66 -4.46
C LEU A 71 -22.92 1.41 -5.00
N LYS A 72 -22.25 2.45 -5.46
CA LYS A 72 -20.86 2.34 -5.88
C LYS A 72 -19.99 1.92 -4.69
N GLN A 73 -19.02 1.04 -4.95
CA GLN A 73 -17.99 0.70 -3.98
C GLN A 73 -17.23 1.96 -3.54
N SER A 74 -16.94 2.09 -2.25
CA SER A 74 -16.18 3.21 -1.71
C SER A 74 -14.69 2.90 -1.72
N ASN A 75 -13.85 3.89 -2.01
CA ASN A 75 -12.41 3.81 -1.74
C ASN A 75 -12.16 4.07 -0.26
N ILE A 76 -11.16 3.42 0.31
CA ILE A 76 -10.76 3.57 1.71
C ILE A 76 -9.39 4.25 1.81
N ASN A 77 -9.23 5.12 2.81
CA ASN A 77 -7.96 5.66 3.26
C ASN A 77 -7.89 5.53 4.78
N ILE A 78 -6.70 5.24 5.31
CA ILE A 78 -6.49 5.04 6.74
C ILE A 78 -5.36 5.96 7.20
N LEU A 79 -5.68 6.87 8.11
CA LEU A 79 -4.71 7.68 8.81
C LEU A 79 -4.42 7.00 10.16
N SER A 80 -3.22 6.48 10.30
CA SER A 80 -2.71 5.92 11.56
C SER A 80 -2.44 7.04 12.57
N GLY A 81 -2.55 6.73 13.84
CA GLY A 81 -2.27 7.63 14.94
C GLY A 81 -1.80 6.84 16.16
N LYS A 82 -1.32 7.58 17.17
CA LYS A 82 -0.73 7.00 18.39
C LYS A 82 -1.64 6.01 19.10
N SER A 83 -1.04 5.00 19.72
CA SER A 83 -1.70 4.08 20.66
C SER A 83 -2.92 3.34 20.11
N GLY A 84 -2.84 2.84 18.88
CA GLY A 84 -3.91 2.04 18.28
C GLY A 84 -5.17 2.85 17.92
N ASN A 85 -5.03 4.16 17.76
CA ASN A 85 -6.08 4.99 17.21
C ASN A 85 -5.86 5.19 15.72
N VAL A 86 -6.86 4.91 14.91
CA VAL A 86 -6.81 5.14 13.46
C VAL A 86 -8.06 5.88 13.00
N THR A 87 -7.90 6.77 12.03
CA THR A 87 -9.03 7.39 11.34
C THR A 87 -9.22 6.70 10.01
N VAL A 88 -10.35 6.04 9.83
CA VAL A 88 -10.77 5.45 8.56
C VAL A 88 -11.61 6.46 7.82
N SER A 89 -11.26 6.79 6.59
CA SER A 89 -12.05 7.66 5.71
C SER A 89 -12.38 6.95 4.39
N TRP A 90 -13.42 7.40 3.71
CA TRP A 90 -13.90 6.79 2.48
C TRP A 90 -14.55 7.79 1.53
N THR A 91 -14.66 7.40 0.27
CA THR A 91 -15.41 8.17 -0.73
C THR A 91 -16.91 8.11 -0.44
N LYS A 92 -17.55 9.28 -0.34
CA LYS A 92 -18.99 9.38 -0.15
C LYS A 92 -19.76 8.75 -1.31
N ASN A 93 -20.91 8.17 -0.99
CA ASN A 93 -21.87 7.67 -1.97
C ASN A 93 -23.19 8.43 -1.80
N SER A 94 -23.62 9.14 -2.84
CA SER A 94 -24.83 9.98 -2.82
C SER A 94 -26.15 9.20 -2.62
N LYS A 95 -26.15 7.88 -2.81
CA LYS A 95 -27.30 7.01 -2.62
C LYS A 95 -27.27 6.26 -1.28
N ALA A 96 -26.23 6.41 -0.48
CA ALA A 96 -26.11 5.73 0.80
C ALA A 96 -26.86 6.47 1.92
N ASN A 97 -27.47 5.74 2.84
CA ASN A 97 -27.99 6.27 4.11
C ASN A 97 -26.94 6.21 5.22
N GLY A 98 -25.81 5.54 4.97
CA GLY A 98 -24.69 5.43 5.88
C GLY A 98 -23.70 4.36 5.45
N TYR A 99 -22.79 4.00 6.35
CA TYR A 99 -21.65 3.14 6.03
C TYR A 99 -21.41 2.11 7.12
N GLN A 100 -20.75 1.02 6.77
CA GLN A 100 -20.25 0.03 7.69
C GLN A 100 -18.74 -0.12 7.51
N ILE A 101 -18.01 -0.07 8.61
CA ILE A 101 -16.59 -0.36 8.67
C ILE A 101 -16.45 -1.72 9.33
N GLN A 102 -15.86 -2.68 8.62
CA GLN A 102 -15.51 -4.00 9.16
C GLN A 102 -14.02 -4.04 9.41
N TYR A 103 -13.63 -4.53 10.58
CA TYR A 103 -12.22 -4.67 10.96
C TYR A 103 -11.98 -5.94 11.77
N SER A 104 -10.81 -6.54 11.58
CA SER A 104 -10.40 -7.80 12.19
C SER A 104 -8.89 -7.90 12.24
N THR A 105 -8.36 -8.76 13.11
CA THR A 105 -6.96 -9.24 13.04
C THR A 105 -6.81 -10.44 12.11
N ASP A 106 -7.89 -10.95 11.55
CA ASP A 106 -7.94 -12.02 10.58
C ASP A 106 -8.23 -11.46 9.18
N GLN A 107 -7.37 -11.81 8.21
CA GLN A 107 -7.47 -11.37 6.82
C GLN A 107 -8.80 -11.79 6.16
N ASN A 108 -9.37 -12.92 6.55
CA ASN A 108 -10.64 -13.42 6.02
C ASN A 108 -11.86 -12.87 6.77
N PHE A 109 -11.65 -12.02 7.76
CA PHE A 109 -12.70 -11.40 8.57
C PHE A 109 -13.58 -12.42 9.34
N VAL A 110 -13.07 -13.61 9.66
CA VAL A 110 -13.82 -14.66 10.38
C VAL A 110 -14.31 -14.15 11.74
N SER A 111 -13.46 -13.48 12.53
CA SER A 111 -13.80 -12.89 13.83
C SER A 111 -13.74 -11.37 13.73
N SER A 112 -14.67 -10.76 12.96
CA SER A 112 -14.64 -9.34 12.68
C SER A 112 -15.59 -8.54 13.55
N LYS A 113 -15.26 -7.26 13.75
CA LYS A 113 -16.13 -6.24 14.32
C LYS A 113 -16.68 -5.34 13.22
N ILE A 114 -17.94 -4.90 13.34
CA ILE A 114 -18.57 -3.98 12.41
C ILE A 114 -19.00 -2.71 13.17
N LYS A 115 -18.50 -1.56 12.72
CA LYS A 115 -18.94 -0.25 13.17
C LYS A 115 -19.86 0.36 12.12
N THR A 116 -21.12 0.63 12.49
CA THR A 116 -22.10 1.27 11.61
C THR A 116 -22.13 2.77 11.84
N ILE A 117 -22.03 3.55 10.78
CA ILE A 117 -22.05 5.01 10.74
C ILE A 117 -23.34 5.44 10.03
N LYS A 118 -24.21 6.14 10.75
CA LYS A 118 -25.45 6.73 10.17
C LYS A 118 -25.12 8.06 9.50
N GLY A 119 -25.73 8.33 8.38
CA GLY A 119 -25.64 9.60 7.64
C GLY A 119 -24.84 9.50 6.33
N GLN A 120 -25.49 9.95 5.26
CA GLN A 120 -24.94 9.97 3.89
C GLN A 120 -23.65 10.79 3.79
N ASN A 121 -23.63 11.94 4.47
CA ASN A 121 -22.53 12.90 4.40
C ASN A 121 -21.32 12.53 5.25
N LYS A 122 -21.41 11.47 6.06
CA LYS A 122 -20.26 10.98 6.83
C LYS A 122 -19.29 10.26 5.91
N ASN A 123 -18.02 10.62 6.01
CA ASN A 123 -16.94 10.01 5.20
C ASN A 123 -15.72 9.62 6.01
N SER A 124 -15.83 9.68 7.35
CA SER A 124 -14.75 9.23 8.24
C SER A 124 -15.26 8.78 9.59
N THR A 125 -14.46 7.97 10.27
CA THR A 125 -14.67 7.58 11.68
C THR A 125 -13.36 7.16 12.32
N LYS A 126 -13.26 7.29 13.64
CA LYS A 126 -12.15 6.75 14.43
C LYS A 126 -12.44 5.32 14.83
N LEU A 127 -11.47 4.43 14.64
CA LEU A 127 -11.35 3.18 15.36
C LEU A 127 -10.34 3.42 16.48
N ALA A 128 -10.78 3.24 17.72
CA ALA A 128 -9.95 3.49 18.90
C ALA A 128 -9.66 2.20 19.64
N LYS A 129 -8.60 2.22 20.44
CA LYS A 129 -8.20 1.10 21.32
C LYS A 129 -7.90 -0.20 20.55
N LEU A 130 -7.40 -0.09 19.32
CA LEU A 130 -6.82 -1.23 18.64
C LEU A 130 -5.54 -1.64 19.36
N ASN A 131 -5.26 -2.93 19.43
CA ASN A 131 -4.01 -3.41 19.99
C ASN A 131 -2.85 -3.05 19.05
N SER A 132 -1.97 -2.12 19.47
CA SER A 132 -0.84 -1.62 18.67
C SER A 132 0.23 -2.66 18.34
N LYS A 133 0.13 -3.87 18.93
CA LYS A 133 1.03 -5.02 18.66
C LYS A 133 0.42 -6.02 17.65
N LYS A 134 -0.76 -5.73 17.09
CA LYS A 134 -1.45 -6.60 16.13
C LYS A 134 -1.76 -5.85 14.86
N ASN A 135 -1.61 -6.51 13.72
CA ASN A 135 -2.12 -6.01 12.44
C ASN A 135 -3.65 -6.07 12.43
N TYR A 136 -4.25 -5.14 11.69
CA TYR A 136 -5.70 -5.08 11.49
C TYR A 136 -6.05 -4.91 10.02
N TYR A 137 -6.93 -5.77 9.54
CA TYR A 137 -7.57 -5.67 8.23
C TYR A 137 -8.83 -4.85 8.33
N VAL A 138 -9.02 -3.90 7.42
CA VAL A 138 -10.13 -2.93 7.44
C VAL A 138 -10.73 -2.80 6.04
N ARG A 139 -12.07 -2.78 5.97
CA ARG A 139 -12.81 -2.47 4.74
C ARG A 139 -14.09 -1.72 5.04
N VAL A 140 -14.63 -1.02 4.05
CA VAL A 140 -15.81 -0.18 4.18
C VAL A 140 -16.84 -0.53 3.09
N ARG A 141 -18.13 -0.40 3.42
CA ARG A 141 -19.23 -0.43 2.44
C ARG A 141 -20.30 0.59 2.79
N GLY A 142 -21.03 1.05 1.76
CA GLY A 142 -22.24 1.84 1.94
C GLY A 142 -23.48 0.95 2.19
N TYR A 143 -24.49 1.51 2.83
CA TYR A 143 -25.82 0.91 2.87
C TYR A 143 -26.91 1.93 2.56
N ALA A 144 -27.98 1.48 1.88
CA ALA A 144 -29.23 2.21 1.68
C ALA A 144 -30.36 1.52 2.44
N LYS A 145 -31.40 2.27 2.80
CA LYS A 145 -32.62 1.75 3.43
C LYS A 145 -33.82 1.97 2.52
N LYS A 146 -34.70 0.96 2.42
CA LYS A 146 -36.03 1.09 1.84
C LYS A 146 -37.02 0.40 2.78
N GLY A 147 -37.81 1.16 3.48
CA GLY A 147 -38.62 0.63 4.56
C GLY A 147 -37.78 0.00 5.66
N ARG A 148 -38.06 -1.25 6.01
CA ARG A 148 -37.28 -2.03 6.99
C ARG A 148 -36.03 -2.70 6.43
N ASN A 149 -35.85 -2.75 5.10
CA ASN A 149 -34.76 -3.47 4.46
C ASN A 149 -33.53 -2.59 4.30
N LYS A 150 -32.33 -3.23 4.40
CA LYS A 150 -31.02 -2.63 4.09
C LYS A 150 -30.41 -3.30 2.87
N TYR A 151 -29.90 -2.48 1.97
CA TYR A 151 -29.17 -2.89 0.76
C TYR A 151 -27.73 -2.39 0.90
N TYR A 152 -26.74 -3.19 0.49
CA TYR A 152 -25.34 -2.87 0.70
C TYR A 152 -24.60 -2.77 -0.65
N SER A 153 -23.62 -1.89 -0.70
CA SER A 153 -22.60 -1.97 -1.75
C SER A 153 -21.67 -3.16 -1.50
N ASP A 154 -20.86 -3.51 -2.51
CA ASP A 154 -19.70 -4.33 -2.27
C ASP A 154 -18.77 -3.66 -1.25
N TRP A 155 -17.96 -4.49 -0.57
CA TRP A 155 -16.91 -3.98 0.28
C TRP A 155 -15.82 -3.27 -0.55
N SER A 156 -15.19 -2.25 0.00
CA SER A 156 -13.95 -1.70 -0.56
C SER A 156 -12.88 -2.77 -0.65
N SER A 157 -11.83 -2.52 -1.44
CA SER A 157 -10.58 -3.25 -1.28
C SER A 157 -10.16 -3.22 0.19
N CYS A 158 -9.53 -4.29 0.66
CA CYS A 158 -9.01 -4.37 2.01
C CYS A 158 -7.78 -3.47 2.17
N ALA A 159 -7.60 -2.92 3.37
CA ALA A 159 -6.37 -2.30 3.80
C ALA A 159 -5.89 -2.98 5.09
N GLU A 160 -4.58 -3.14 5.24
CA GLU A 160 -3.95 -3.71 6.44
C GLU A 160 -3.16 -2.62 7.17
N ILE A 161 -3.49 -2.39 8.43
CA ILE A 161 -2.72 -1.56 9.36
C ILE A 161 -1.62 -2.44 9.93
N ILE A 162 -0.37 -2.12 9.64
CA ILE A 162 0.80 -2.92 10.00
C ILE A 162 1.42 -2.37 11.27
N SER A 163 1.48 -3.18 12.32
CA SER A 163 2.12 -2.85 13.58
C SER A 163 3.64 -2.87 13.47
N TRP A 164 4.31 -1.98 14.22
CA TRP A 164 5.76 -2.02 14.36
C TRP A 164 6.23 -3.33 14.99
N ASN A 165 7.29 -3.90 14.42
CA ASN A 165 7.94 -5.09 14.98
C ASN A 165 9.42 -4.78 15.30
N SER A 166 9.76 -4.73 16.58
CA SER A 166 11.11 -4.43 17.06
C SER A 166 12.15 -5.49 16.71
N LYS A 167 11.71 -6.68 16.22
CA LYS A 167 12.61 -7.75 15.76
C LYS A 167 13.01 -7.63 14.29
N TRP A 168 12.42 -6.70 13.53
CA TRP A 168 12.83 -6.46 12.16
C TRP A 168 14.27 -5.94 12.09
N GLU A 169 14.98 -6.33 11.06
CA GLU A 169 16.32 -5.85 10.80
C GLU A 169 16.34 -4.32 10.76
N PHE A 170 17.31 -3.70 11.39
CA PHE A 170 17.46 -2.25 11.60
C PHE A 170 16.37 -1.56 12.43
N ALA A 171 15.40 -2.26 12.97
CA ALA A 171 14.34 -1.65 13.79
C ALA A 171 14.87 -0.86 14.99
N SER A 172 15.94 -1.32 15.63
CA SER A 172 16.58 -0.66 16.78
C SER A 172 17.23 0.69 16.47
N TYR A 173 17.50 0.96 15.20
CA TYR A 173 18.09 2.23 14.75
C TYR A 173 17.06 3.36 14.61
N SER A 174 15.78 3.03 14.38
CA SER A 174 14.67 4.00 14.35
C SER A 174 14.43 4.56 15.75
N LYS A 175 14.18 5.85 15.85
CA LYS A 175 13.90 6.57 17.09
C LYS A 175 12.47 7.08 17.18
N ILE A 176 11.77 7.19 16.03
CA ILE A 176 10.36 7.59 15.94
C ILE A 176 9.63 6.56 15.11
N HIS A 177 8.78 5.73 15.76
CA HIS A 177 8.02 4.67 15.10
C HIS A 177 6.73 4.33 15.87
N THR A 178 6.02 5.36 16.36
CA THR A 178 4.79 5.16 17.14
C THR A 178 3.53 5.04 16.29
N ASP A 179 3.60 5.44 15.01
CA ASP A 179 2.52 5.25 14.06
C ASP A 179 2.74 3.97 13.23
N SER A 180 1.69 3.51 12.57
CA SER A 180 1.67 2.31 11.74
C SER A 180 1.72 2.66 10.26
N ALA A 181 2.37 1.83 9.45
CA ALA A 181 2.21 1.86 8.01
C ALA A 181 0.89 1.15 7.60
N VAL A 182 0.40 1.47 6.41
CA VAL A 182 -0.85 0.89 5.89
C VAL A 182 -0.62 0.28 4.51
N LEU A 183 -0.91 -1.01 4.37
CA LEU A 183 -0.85 -1.74 3.12
C LEU A 183 -2.24 -1.78 2.48
N TYR A 184 -2.35 -1.30 1.26
CA TYR A 184 -3.55 -1.34 0.42
C TYR A 184 -3.43 -2.41 -0.63
N PHE A 185 -4.44 -3.28 -0.73
CA PHE A 185 -4.47 -4.33 -1.74
C PHE A 185 -5.16 -3.84 -3.01
N SER A 186 -4.57 -4.15 -4.16
CA SER A 186 -5.17 -3.84 -5.44
C SER A 186 -6.41 -4.71 -5.71
N SER A 187 -7.45 -4.10 -6.27
CA SER A 187 -8.62 -4.79 -6.81
C SER A 187 -8.68 -4.73 -8.35
N ALA A 188 -7.55 -4.45 -9.00
CA ALA A 188 -7.47 -4.47 -10.46
C ALA A 188 -7.68 -5.88 -11.01
N SER A 189 -8.23 -6.00 -12.23
CA SER A 189 -8.47 -7.29 -12.90
C SER A 189 -7.19 -8.12 -13.11
N LYS A 190 -6.03 -7.45 -13.21
CA LYS A 190 -4.69 -8.08 -13.25
C LYS A 190 -3.87 -7.59 -12.10
N VAL A 191 -3.84 -8.35 -11.01
CA VAL A 191 -2.98 -8.08 -9.86
C VAL A 191 -1.55 -8.55 -10.15
N LYS A 192 -0.56 -7.72 -9.83
CA LYS A 192 0.86 -8.00 -10.11
C LYS A 192 1.56 -8.76 -8.98
N ASN A 193 0.91 -8.93 -7.82
CA ASN A 193 1.50 -9.53 -6.62
C ASN A 193 2.84 -8.89 -6.23
N LYS A 194 2.94 -7.57 -6.45
CA LYS A 194 4.06 -6.73 -6.08
C LYS A 194 3.57 -5.55 -5.28
N THR A 195 4.29 -5.24 -4.21
CA THR A 195 3.99 -4.12 -3.31
C THR A 195 5.01 -3.01 -3.51
N VAL A 196 4.53 -1.79 -3.70
CA VAL A 196 5.35 -0.57 -3.79
C VAL A 196 5.13 0.26 -2.53
N CYS A 197 6.18 0.47 -1.75
CA CYS A 197 6.14 1.46 -0.67
C CYS A 197 6.25 2.86 -1.26
N ILE A 198 5.26 3.71 -0.98
CA ILE A 198 5.27 5.13 -1.30
C ILE A 198 5.47 5.91 -0.01
N ASN A 199 6.59 6.62 0.04
CA ASN A 199 7.03 7.43 1.15
C ASN A 199 6.93 8.90 0.74
N ALA A 200 5.85 9.58 1.15
CA ALA A 200 5.79 11.03 1.04
C ALA A 200 6.84 11.65 1.97
N GLY A 201 7.79 12.39 1.44
CA GLY A 201 8.90 12.97 2.20
C GLY A 201 8.45 13.87 3.35
N HIS A 202 9.24 13.94 4.42
CA HIS A 202 8.99 14.80 5.59
C HIS A 202 7.71 14.47 6.39
N GLY A 203 7.15 15.46 7.10
CA GLY A 203 5.86 15.37 7.79
C GLY A 203 5.89 14.50 9.05
N THR A 204 6.91 14.67 9.89
CA THR A 204 6.99 14.12 11.25
C THR A 204 7.35 15.24 12.21
N LYS A 205 6.38 15.70 13.00
CA LYS A 205 6.61 16.77 13.98
C LYS A 205 7.62 16.32 15.05
N GLY A 206 8.59 17.18 15.35
CA GLY A 206 9.66 16.88 16.30
C GLY A 206 10.80 16.01 15.76
N GLY A 207 10.72 15.53 14.51
CA GLY A 207 11.76 14.70 13.91
C GLY A 207 13.10 15.40 13.75
N GLU A 208 13.10 16.73 13.65
CA GLU A 208 14.31 17.55 13.49
C GLU A 208 15.21 17.53 14.72
N SER A 209 14.64 17.44 15.92
CA SER A 209 15.38 17.39 17.18
C SER A 209 16.02 16.02 17.47
N VAL A 210 15.61 14.98 16.74
CA VAL A 210 16.09 13.61 16.95
C VAL A 210 17.18 13.28 15.93
N LYS A 211 18.25 12.60 16.35
CA LYS A 211 19.35 12.17 15.50
C LYS A 211 19.43 10.66 15.40
N THR A 212 19.65 10.16 14.19
CA THR A 212 19.90 8.74 13.89
C THR A 212 21.26 8.58 13.22
N LEU A 213 21.79 7.35 13.18
CA LEU A 213 23.00 7.07 12.39
C LEU A 213 22.71 7.24 10.90
N CYS A 214 23.66 7.81 10.16
CA CYS A 214 23.57 7.92 8.69
C CYS A 214 23.65 6.55 8.04
N HIS A 215 24.58 5.70 8.54
CA HIS A 215 24.90 4.37 8.06
C HIS A 215 24.73 3.34 9.18
N PRO A 216 24.28 2.10 8.88
CA PRO A 216 24.05 1.08 9.91
C PRO A 216 25.33 0.59 10.60
N ASP A 217 26.49 0.67 9.94
CA ASP A 217 27.79 0.30 10.50
C ASP A 217 28.45 1.44 11.29
N GLY A 218 27.81 2.61 11.38
CA GLY A 218 28.33 3.79 12.07
C GLY A 218 29.39 4.56 11.28
N SER A 219 29.68 4.18 10.03
CA SER A 219 30.62 4.95 9.18
C SER A 219 30.06 6.33 8.83
N ALA A 220 30.96 7.25 8.52
CA ALA A 220 30.62 8.63 8.17
C ALA A 220 30.09 8.75 6.75
N LYS A 221 29.22 9.74 6.51
CA LYS A 221 28.75 10.09 5.16
C LYS A 221 29.88 10.39 4.21
N VAL A 222 29.79 9.82 3.02
CA VAL A 222 30.79 10.01 1.95
C VAL A 222 30.45 11.18 1.02
N THR A 223 29.23 11.71 1.09
CA THR A 223 28.77 12.88 0.31
C THR A 223 28.09 13.91 1.22
N GLY A 224 28.01 15.15 0.73
CA GLY A 224 27.22 16.21 1.35
C GLY A 224 25.74 16.13 0.98
N GLY A 225 25.00 17.18 1.32
CA GLY A 225 23.55 17.35 1.11
C GLY A 225 22.94 18.10 2.29
N SER A 226 21.73 17.81 2.70
CA SER A 226 21.11 18.36 3.91
C SER A 226 21.86 17.98 5.19
N THR A 227 22.67 16.92 5.15
CA THR A 227 23.62 16.54 6.18
C THR A 227 25.02 16.58 5.57
N ALA A 228 26.00 17.21 6.28
CA ALA A 228 27.35 17.40 5.78
C ALA A 228 28.08 16.06 5.53
N GLN A 229 28.99 16.04 4.56
CA GLN A 229 29.97 14.97 4.40
C GLN A 229 30.80 14.82 5.69
N GLY A 230 31.15 13.60 6.06
CA GLY A 230 31.86 13.29 7.30
C GLY A 230 30.95 13.14 8.54
N ALA A 231 29.67 13.47 8.44
CA ALA A 231 28.74 13.29 9.55
C ALA A 231 28.42 11.81 9.78
N ILE A 232 28.43 11.37 11.05
CA ILE A 232 28.02 10.01 11.45
C ILE A 232 26.51 9.96 11.74
N ARG A 233 25.92 11.10 12.14
CA ARG A 233 24.50 11.21 12.48
C ARG A 233 23.82 12.28 11.64
N ALA A 234 22.58 11.99 11.25
CA ALA A 234 21.69 12.91 10.56
C ALA A 234 20.45 13.20 11.41
N THR A 235 19.74 14.25 11.07
CA THR A 235 18.37 14.47 11.54
C THR A 235 17.49 13.28 11.15
N SER A 236 16.75 12.72 12.11
CA SER A 236 15.97 11.48 11.87
C SER A 236 14.93 11.65 10.78
N ILE A 237 14.38 12.85 10.68
CA ILE A 237 13.59 13.34 9.54
C ILE A 237 13.50 14.87 9.65
N ASN A 238 13.82 15.58 8.59
CA ASN A 238 13.72 17.05 8.57
C ASN A 238 12.34 17.52 8.09
N GLY A 239 12.05 18.82 8.26
CA GLY A 239 10.77 19.43 7.89
C GLY A 239 10.54 19.58 6.39
N GLY A 240 11.60 19.47 5.59
CA GLY A 240 11.58 19.78 4.16
C GLY A 240 11.73 21.26 3.86
N THR A 241 11.69 21.61 2.59
CA THR A 241 11.72 22.99 2.11
C THR A 241 10.31 23.58 2.01
N THR A 242 10.21 24.86 1.73
CA THR A 242 8.96 25.54 1.33
C THR A 242 9.06 25.91 -0.14
N LEU A 243 8.07 25.51 -0.95
CA LEU A 243 7.99 25.85 -2.36
C LEU A 243 7.75 27.38 -2.52
N ASN A 244 8.04 27.91 -3.69
CA ASN A 244 8.01 29.37 -3.93
C ASN A 244 6.62 30.01 -3.76
N ASP A 245 5.54 29.23 -3.81
CA ASP A 245 4.18 29.69 -3.51
C ASP A 245 3.79 29.59 -2.02
N GLY A 246 4.73 29.25 -1.16
CA GLY A 246 4.49 29.08 0.27
C GLY A 246 4.01 27.69 0.70
N THR A 247 3.84 26.74 -0.24
CA THR A 247 3.42 25.37 0.09
C THR A 247 4.56 24.60 0.75
N PRO A 248 4.38 24.02 1.96
CA PRO A 248 5.39 23.13 2.55
C PRO A 248 5.61 21.90 1.66
N GLU A 249 6.87 21.50 1.49
CA GLU A 249 7.23 20.29 0.74
C GLU A 249 6.49 19.06 1.27
N ALA A 250 6.39 18.90 2.58
CA ALA A 250 5.66 17.83 3.22
C ALA A 250 4.19 17.71 2.72
N LYS A 251 3.54 18.85 2.41
CA LYS A 251 2.19 18.88 1.86
C LYS A 251 2.18 18.51 0.36
N ALA A 252 3.10 19.07 -0.41
CA ALA A 252 3.21 18.79 -1.85
C ALA A 252 3.50 17.31 -2.12
N THR A 253 4.44 16.72 -1.38
CA THR A 253 4.80 15.29 -1.49
C THR A 253 3.66 14.37 -1.05
N LEU A 254 2.89 14.74 -0.01
CA LEU A 254 1.71 14.00 0.40
C LEU A 254 0.63 14.01 -0.68
N ASN A 255 0.35 15.15 -1.27
CA ASN A 255 -0.63 15.26 -2.37
C ASN A 255 -0.24 14.36 -3.55
N LEU A 256 1.02 14.36 -3.95
CA LEU A 256 1.53 13.48 -5.01
C LEU A 256 1.42 12.00 -4.60
N ALA A 257 1.83 11.65 -3.39
CA ALA A 257 1.80 10.28 -2.89
C ALA A 257 0.40 9.67 -2.93
N MET A 258 -0.63 10.46 -2.60
CA MET A 258 -2.03 10.01 -2.66
C MET A 258 -2.49 9.72 -4.10
N ILE A 259 -2.04 10.51 -5.08
CA ILE A 259 -2.33 10.29 -6.51
C ILE A 259 -1.57 9.05 -7.00
N VAL A 260 -0.28 8.92 -6.67
CA VAL A 260 0.57 7.78 -7.03
C VAL A 260 -0.02 6.49 -6.47
N LYS A 261 -0.46 6.47 -5.19
CA LYS A 261 -1.16 5.34 -4.58
C LYS A 261 -2.31 4.86 -5.44
N GLN A 262 -3.24 5.75 -5.80
CA GLN A 262 -4.43 5.39 -6.59
C GLN A 262 -4.06 4.82 -7.97
N LYS A 263 -3.06 5.41 -8.64
CA LYS A 263 -2.62 4.93 -9.95
C LYS A 263 -1.92 3.58 -9.89
N LEU A 264 -1.10 3.34 -8.87
CA LEU A 264 -0.44 2.04 -8.66
C LEU A 264 -1.46 0.94 -8.35
N LEU A 265 -2.43 1.21 -7.45
CA LEU A 265 -3.52 0.27 -7.16
C LEU A 265 -4.32 -0.07 -8.43
N LYS A 266 -4.66 0.94 -9.25
CA LYS A 266 -5.33 0.74 -10.54
C LYS A 266 -4.47 -0.04 -11.54
N ALA A 267 -3.15 0.10 -11.47
CA ALA A 267 -2.21 -0.63 -12.31
C ALA A 267 -1.90 -2.07 -11.82
N GLY A 268 -2.52 -2.51 -10.73
CA GLY A 268 -2.41 -3.88 -10.21
C GLY A 268 -1.34 -4.07 -9.14
N TYR A 269 -0.66 -3.02 -8.68
CA TYR A 269 0.27 -3.08 -7.55
C TYR A 269 -0.47 -2.93 -6.23
N ASN A 270 -0.03 -3.66 -5.21
CA ASN A 270 -0.33 -3.29 -3.84
C ASN A 270 0.52 -2.08 -3.44
N VAL A 271 0.02 -1.26 -2.51
CA VAL A 271 0.72 -0.04 -2.09
C VAL A 271 0.84 0.03 -0.57
N LEU A 272 2.07 0.08 -0.09
CA LEU A 272 2.37 0.39 1.29
C LEU A 272 2.54 1.90 1.45
N MET A 273 1.74 2.50 2.31
CA MET A 273 1.86 3.91 2.68
C MET A 273 2.49 4.03 4.07
N VAL A 274 3.61 4.72 4.19
CA VAL A 274 4.27 5.01 5.48
C VAL A 274 3.85 6.38 6.04
N ARG A 275 3.14 7.17 5.25
CA ARG A 275 2.52 8.44 5.65
C ARG A 275 1.30 8.76 4.76
N GLU A 276 0.17 9.05 5.39
CA GLU A 276 -1.06 9.53 4.73
C GLU A 276 -1.65 10.77 5.40
N GLY A 277 -0.95 11.34 6.40
CA GLY A 277 -1.33 12.55 7.12
C GLY A 277 -0.21 13.59 7.13
N GLU A 278 -0.54 14.76 7.68
CA GLU A 278 0.42 15.86 7.82
C GLU A 278 1.49 15.55 8.86
N ASP A 279 1.17 14.74 9.86
CA ASP A 279 2.08 14.31 10.91
C ASP A 279 2.00 12.78 11.03
N ALA A 280 3.08 12.09 10.65
CA ALA A 280 3.24 10.66 10.83
C ALA A 280 4.48 10.40 11.67
N GLN A 281 4.31 9.83 12.83
CA GLN A 281 5.38 9.59 13.79
C GLN A 281 6.19 8.34 13.42
N ILE A 282 6.88 8.42 12.25
CA ILE A 282 7.79 7.42 11.70
C ILE A 282 8.97 8.15 11.05
N ASP A 283 10.18 7.94 11.55
CA ASP A 283 11.40 8.54 11.00
C ASP A 283 11.88 7.82 9.71
N ASN A 284 12.92 8.36 9.05
CA ASN A 284 13.43 7.84 7.79
C ASN A 284 13.87 6.36 7.89
N ILE A 285 14.50 5.97 9.02
CA ILE A 285 14.86 4.56 9.23
C ILE A 285 13.60 3.72 9.43
N GLY A 286 12.65 4.16 10.25
CA GLY A 286 11.40 3.46 10.48
C GLY A 286 10.60 3.25 9.19
N ARG A 287 10.52 4.27 8.32
CA ARG A 287 9.89 4.16 6.99
C ARG A 287 10.59 3.12 6.11
N THR A 288 11.94 3.10 6.14
CA THR A 288 12.73 2.12 5.40
C THR A 288 12.55 0.71 5.97
N VAL A 289 12.49 0.55 7.28
CA VAL A 289 12.25 -0.75 7.94
C VAL A 289 10.87 -1.29 7.60
N TYR A 290 9.81 -0.45 7.59
CA TYR A 290 8.50 -0.89 7.08
C TYR A 290 8.58 -1.34 5.61
N ALA A 291 9.25 -0.59 4.76
CA ALA A 291 9.41 -0.93 3.35
C ALA A 291 10.14 -2.26 3.16
N ASN A 292 11.26 -2.47 3.86
CA ASN A 292 12.07 -3.69 3.81
C ASN A 292 11.26 -4.96 4.13
N ASN A 293 10.29 -4.86 5.05
CA ASN A 293 9.55 -6.03 5.54
C ASN A 293 8.17 -6.21 4.89
N CYS A 294 7.64 -5.17 4.22
CA CYS A 294 6.25 -5.17 3.75
C CYS A 294 6.11 -4.77 2.27
N ALA A 295 7.22 -4.55 1.55
CA ALA A 295 7.19 -4.15 0.15
C ALA A 295 8.31 -4.80 -0.69
N ASP A 296 8.14 -4.77 -2.02
CA ASP A 296 9.16 -5.18 -2.99
C ASP A 296 10.02 -4.00 -3.48
N TYR A 297 9.51 -2.78 -3.38
CA TYR A 297 10.13 -1.53 -3.82
C TYR A 297 9.82 -0.40 -2.87
N HIS A 298 10.75 0.53 -2.69
CA HIS A 298 10.58 1.72 -1.87
C HIS A 298 10.87 2.98 -2.68
N ILE A 299 9.90 3.89 -2.78
CA ILE A 299 10.01 5.17 -3.49
C ILE A 299 9.67 6.29 -2.51
N ALA A 300 10.66 7.12 -2.15
CA ALA A 300 10.41 8.39 -1.48
C ALA A 300 10.17 9.48 -2.53
N LEU A 301 9.32 10.44 -2.19
CA LEU A 301 8.95 11.56 -3.05
C LEU A 301 9.36 12.85 -2.37
N HIS A 302 10.14 13.67 -3.07
CA HIS A 302 10.70 14.92 -2.60
C HIS A 302 10.65 16.03 -3.66
N TYR A 303 10.90 17.26 -3.23
CA TYR A 303 11.18 18.41 -4.08
C TYR A 303 12.52 19.00 -3.67
N ASP A 304 13.45 19.11 -4.62
CA ASP A 304 14.77 19.68 -4.36
C ASP A 304 14.70 21.13 -3.88
N SER A 305 15.65 21.52 -3.06
CA SER A 305 15.69 22.84 -2.41
C SER A 305 16.09 24.00 -3.34
N THR A 306 16.46 23.75 -4.59
CA THR A 306 16.75 24.80 -5.57
C THR A 306 15.48 25.49 -6.09
N SER A 307 15.66 26.63 -6.77
CA SER A 307 14.55 27.42 -7.35
C SER A 307 14.74 27.68 -8.84
N SER A 308 15.37 26.76 -9.56
CA SER A 308 15.71 26.91 -10.98
C SER A 308 14.77 26.21 -11.95
N ASN A 309 13.71 25.57 -11.41
CA ASN A 309 12.82 24.70 -12.19
C ASN A 309 13.61 23.68 -13.03
N LYS A 310 14.61 23.04 -12.41
CA LYS A 310 15.59 22.19 -13.11
C LYS A 310 14.99 20.87 -13.63
N GLY A 311 13.88 20.42 -13.06
CA GLY A 311 13.22 19.16 -13.42
C GLY A 311 13.53 18.01 -12.46
N ALA A 312 12.95 16.86 -12.73
CA ALA A 312 13.02 15.68 -11.87
C ALA A 312 14.32 14.88 -12.06
N PHE A 313 14.76 14.22 -10.99
CA PHE A 313 15.88 13.29 -10.97
C PHE A 313 15.73 12.33 -9.78
N TYR A 314 16.55 11.28 -9.73
CA TYR A 314 16.60 10.43 -8.54
C TYR A 314 17.94 10.56 -7.84
N ILE A 315 17.94 10.35 -6.53
CA ILE A 315 19.18 10.24 -5.75
C ILE A 315 19.67 8.80 -5.88
N GLY A 316 20.77 8.65 -6.61
CA GLY A 316 21.47 7.37 -6.83
C GLY A 316 22.53 7.12 -5.77
N VAL A 317 22.96 5.86 -5.69
CA VAL A 317 24.12 5.48 -4.88
C VAL A 317 25.36 6.14 -5.48
N PRO A 318 26.14 6.93 -4.70
CA PRO A 318 27.32 7.61 -5.20
C PRO A 318 28.40 6.64 -5.64
N ASP A 319 29.28 7.09 -6.55
CA ASP A 319 30.44 6.31 -6.99
C ASP A 319 31.56 6.36 -5.94
N ASN A 320 31.31 5.71 -4.81
CA ASN A 320 32.23 5.60 -3.69
C ASN A 320 32.32 4.13 -3.26
N GLN A 321 33.52 3.56 -3.29
CA GLN A 321 33.71 2.13 -3.05
C GLN A 321 33.42 1.71 -1.61
N SER A 322 33.79 2.52 -0.61
CA SER A 322 33.54 2.21 0.79
C SER A 322 32.03 2.13 1.07
N TYR A 323 31.23 3.08 0.55
CA TYR A 323 29.79 3.07 0.67
C TYR A 323 29.16 1.90 -0.08
N LYS A 324 29.61 1.60 -1.30
CA LYS A 324 29.12 0.45 -2.07
C LYS A 324 29.42 -0.90 -1.41
N ASN A 325 30.48 -1.00 -0.62
CA ASN A 325 30.86 -2.21 0.11
C ASN A 325 30.09 -2.39 1.43
N MET A 326 29.49 -1.33 1.96
CA MET A 326 28.72 -1.37 3.21
C MET A 326 27.45 -2.21 3.04
N TYR A 327 27.13 -3.10 3.99
CA TYR A 327 25.84 -3.77 4.04
C TYR A 327 24.76 -2.82 4.60
N PRO A 328 23.55 -2.79 4.01
CA PRO A 328 22.98 -3.62 2.93
C PRO A 328 23.23 -3.06 1.51
N VAL A 329 23.88 -1.90 1.37
CA VAL A 329 24.14 -1.23 0.09
C VAL A 329 24.84 -2.19 -0.89
N SER A 330 25.85 -2.93 -0.43
CA SER A 330 26.63 -3.89 -1.24
C SER A 330 25.79 -4.91 -2.00
N LYS A 331 24.63 -5.28 -1.44
CA LYS A 331 23.69 -6.25 -2.04
C LYS A 331 22.67 -5.59 -2.97
N ASN A 332 22.45 -4.27 -2.84
CA ASN A 332 21.29 -3.63 -3.44
C ASN A 332 21.58 -2.40 -4.31
N TRP A 333 22.76 -1.78 -4.27
CA TRP A 333 23.04 -0.52 -4.95
C TRP A 333 22.73 -0.54 -6.47
N LYS A 334 23.01 -1.65 -7.17
CA LYS A 334 22.68 -1.79 -8.59
C LYS A 334 21.15 -1.79 -8.81
N LYS A 335 20.41 -2.41 -7.89
CA LYS A 335 18.93 -2.46 -7.94
C LYS A 335 18.34 -1.10 -7.62
N HIS A 336 18.91 -0.34 -6.66
CA HIS A 336 18.53 1.05 -6.35
C HIS A 336 18.66 1.91 -7.61
N ASN A 337 19.83 1.93 -8.24
CA ASN A 337 20.08 2.73 -9.44
C ASN A 337 19.23 2.27 -10.64
N LYS A 338 18.97 0.96 -10.80
CA LYS A 338 18.07 0.45 -11.84
C LYS A 338 16.63 0.95 -11.63
N LEU A 339 16.13 0.94 -10.39
CA LEU A 339 14.81 1.46 -10.05
C LEU A 339 14.72 2.94 -10.41
N GLY A 340 15.64 3.77 -9.92
CA GLY A 340 15.68 5.22 -10.19
C GLY A 340 15.72 5.53 -11.67
N LYS A 341 16.59 4.89 -12.43
CA LYS A 341 16.71 5.05 -13.89
C LYS A 341 15.39 4.75 -14.61
N ASN A 342 14.68 3.68 -14.22
CA ASN A 342 13.40 3.33 -14.84
C ASN A 342 12.29 4.33 -14.49
N LEU A 343 12.26 4.83 -13.25
CA LEU A 343 11.27 5.83 -12.82
C LEU A 343 11.47 7.15 -13.57
N VAL A 344 12.70 7.64 -13.64
CA VAL A 344 13.04 8.87 -14.39
C VAL A 344 12.70 8.71 -15.88
N LEU A 345 13.04 7.57 -16.49
CA LEU A 345 12.66 7.28 -17.87
C LEU A 345 11.13 7.24 -18.05
N GLY A 346 10.41 6.67 -17.09
CA GLY A 346 8.94 6.66 -17.09
C GLY A 346 8.35 8.06 -17.00
N MET A 347 8.91 8.93 -16.15
CA MET A 347 8.53 10.34 -16.02
C MET A 347 8.84 11.13 -17.29
N LYS A 348 10.02 10.98 -17.89
CA LYS A 348 10.38 11.57 -19.18
C LYS A 348 9.37 11.20 -20.26
N ASN A 349 9.00 9.92 -20.35
CA ASN A 349 8.02 9.41 -21.31
C ASN A 349 6.56 9.86 -21.01
N ALA A 350 6.32 10.46 -19.86
CA ALA A 350 5.04 11.10 -19.52
C ALA A 350 5.05 12.63 -19.75
N GLY A 351 6.19 13.20 -20.17
CA GLY A 351 6.34 14.62 -20.42
C GLY A 351 6.86 15.43 -19.24
N VAL A 352 7.37 14.77 -18.18
CA VAL A 352 8.03 15.46 -17.05
C VAL A 352 9.42 15.92 -17.48
N LYS A 353 9.77 17.18 -17.19
CA LYS A 353 11.13 17.72 -17.39
C LYS A 353 12.11 16.96 -16.50
N ILE A 354 13.25 16.58 -17.04
CA ILE A 354 14.30 15.84 -16.32
C ILE A 354 15.56 16.71 -16.19
N HIS A 355 16.15 16.72 -15.01
CA HIS A 355 17.40 17.41 -14.72
C HIS A 355 18.60 16.60 -15.22
N GLY A 356 19.44 17.18 -16.05
CA GLY A 356 20.68 16.54 -16.54
C GLY A 356 20.46 15.11 -17.03
N ASN A 357 21.24 14.19 -16.50
CA ASN A 357 21.14 12.75 -16.77
C ASN A 357 20.08 12.04 -15.91
N GLY A 358 19.32 12.79 -15.10
CA GLY A 358 18.27 12.26 -14.24
C GLY A 358 18.75 11.59 -12.97
N VAL A 359 20.02 11.79 -12.58
CA VAL A 359 20.60 11.20 -11.36
C VAL A 359 21.57 12.16 -10.67
N MET A 360 21.55 12.13 -9.34
CA MET A 360 22.54 12.75 -8.46
C MET A 360 23.01 11.72 -7.43
N GLY A 361 24.32 11.59 -7.21
CA GLY A 361 24.87 10.59 -6.29
C GLY A 361 24.98 11.12 -4.86
N ILE A 362 24.15 10.62 -3.94
CA ILE A 362 24.19 10.96 -2.51
C ILE A 362 23.94 9.70 -1.67
N ASP A 363 24.72 9.50 -0.59
CA ASP A 363 24.53 8.44 0.40
C ASP A 363 23.41 8.82 1.40
N LEU A 364 22.19 8.50 1.05
CA LEU A 364 21.03 8.76 1.90
C LEU A 364 20.84 7.68 2.97
N THR A 365 20.32 8.09 4.15
CA THR A 365 19.88 7.16 5.20
C THR A 365 18.92 6.10 4.64
N GLN A 366 17.97 6.48 3.78
CA GLN A 366 17.05 5.55 3.16
C GLN A 366 17.77 4.42 2.41
N THR A 367 18.69 4.72 1.50
CA THR A 367 19.41 3.70 0.73
C THR A 367 20.41 2.93 1.60
N SER A 368 20.98 3.59 2.64
CA SER A 368 21.91 2.97 3.58
C SER A 368 21.31 1.84 4.41
N TYR A 369 20.02 1.90 4.70
CA TYR A 369 19.28 0.89 5.48
C TYR A 369 18.39 -0.02 4.64
N SER A 370 18.33 0.17 3.32
CA SER A 370 17.37 -0.56 2.49
C SER A 370 17.89 -1.92 2.02
N THR A 371 17.14 -2.98 2.33
CA THR A 371 17.39 -4.35 1.86
C THR A 371 16.64 -4.69 0.57
N ILE A 372 15.80 -3.79 0.08
CA ILE A 372 15.05 -3.89 -1.17
C ILE A 372 15.43 -2.76 -2.13
N PRO A 373 15.10 -2.81 -3.43
CA PRO A 373 15.28 -1.67 -4.33
C PRO A 373 14.59 -0.42 -3.79
N SER A 374 15.35 0.63 -3.54
CA SER A 374 14.90 1.85 -2.87
C SER A 374 15.49 3.07 -3.54
N VAL A 375 14.69 4.14 -3.67
CA VAL A 375 15.11 5.38 -4.31
C VAL A 375 14.40 6.57 -3.67
N ASP A 376 15.13 7.66 -3.56
CA ASP A 376 14.59 8.99 -3.34
C ASP A 376 14.43 9.68 -4.70
N LEU A 377 13.25 10.22 -4.96
CA LEU A 377 12.85 10.78 -6.24
C LEU A 377 12.51 12.26 -6.05
N GLU A 378 13.39 13.13 -6.51
CA GLU A 378 13.15 14.56 -6.62
C GLU A 378 12.27 14.81 -7.84
N VAL A 379 10.99 15.10 -7.62
CA VAL A 379 10.02 15.23 -8.73
C VAL A 379 10.01 16.62 -9.38
N GLY A 380 10.79 17.52 -8.84
CA GLY A 380 11.00 18.90 -9.23
C GLY A 380 11.81 19.63 -8.18
N ASP A 381 11.68 20.95 -8.13
CA ASP A 381 12.28 21.83 -7.12
C ASP A 381 11.26 22.86 -6.59
N LYS A 382 11.71 23.81 -5.76
CA LYS A 382 10.81 24.82 -5.17
C LYS A 382 10.02 25.65 -6.19
N SER A 383 10.54 25.80 -7.42
CA SER A 383 9.88 26.55 -8.50
C SER A 383 8.96 25.69 -9.35
N SER A 384 8.94 24.38 -9.14
CA SER A 384 8.20 23.46 -10.00
C SER A 384 6.70 23.56 -9.75
N ASN A 385 5.92 23.50 -10.84
CA ASN A 385 4.46 23.46 -10.77
C ASN A 385 4.01 22.15 -10.10
N HIS A 386 3.15 22.25 -9.11
CA HIS A 386 2.57 21.13 -8.37
C HIS A 386 1.03 21.14 -8.38
N SER A 387 0.42 21.71 -9.46
CA SER A 387 -1.02 21.58 -9.72
C SER A 387 -1.42 20.13 -9.88
N ASN A 388 -2.69 19.81 -9.65
CA ASN A 388 -3.21 18.45 -9.82
C ASN A 388 -2.86 17.84 -11.19
N LYS A 389 -2.88 18.62 -12.27
CA LYS A 389 -2.52 18.16 -13.61
C LYS A 389 -1.05 17.74 -13.69
N THR A 390 -0.15 18.50 -13.08
CA THR A 390 1.29 18.17 -13.02
C THR A 390 1.52 16.92 -12.16
N LEU A 391 0.91 16.84 -10.97
CA LEU A 391 1.00 15.69 -10.11
C LEU A 391 0.46 14.41 -10.77
N GLU A 392 -0.63 14.51 -11.52
CA GLU A 392 -1.18 13.42 -12.33
C GLU A 392 -0.18 12.94 -13.39
N THR A 393 0.51 13.86 -14.08
CA THR A 393 1.53 13.55 -15.08
C THR A 393 2.73 12.83 -14.46
N ILE A 394 3.23 13.33 -13.32
CA ILE A 394 4.32 12.70 -12.56
C ILE A 394 3.91 11.28 -12.13
N ALA A 395 2.73 11.13 -11.57
CA ALA A 395 2.22 9.83 -11.11
C ALA A 395 2.05 8.82 -12.25
N VAL A 396 1.59 9.25 -13.44
CA VAL A 396 1.59 8.41 -14.66
C VAL A 396 3.00 8.00 -15.03
N GLY A 397 3.97 8.90 -14.93
CA GLY A 397 5.39 8.63 -15.20
C GLY A 397 5.96 7.58 -14.26
N ILE A 398 5.68 7.69 -12.95
CA ILE A 398 6.10 6.71 -11.93
C ILE A 398 5.53 5.33 -12.27
N VAL A 399 4.24 5.21 -12.60
CA VAL A 399 3.63 3.92 -12.99
C VAL A 399 4.24 3.35 -14.27
N LYS A 400 4.52 4.20 -15.29
CA LYS A 400 5.23 3.77 -16.50
C LYS A 400 6.62 3.22 -16.17
N GLY A 401 7.34 3.88 -15.24
CA GLY A 401 8.64 3.43 -14.77
C GLY A 401 8.56 2.09 -14.04
N MET A 402 7.63 1.94 -13.10
CA MET A 402 7.40 0.68 -12.37
C MET A 402 7.05 -0.48 -13.29
N ASN A 403 6.28 -0.24 -14.34
CA ASN A 403 5.96 -1.27 -15.34
C ASN A 403 7.19 -1.74 -16.13
N LYS A 404 8.26 -0.95 -16.22
CA LYS A 404 9.54 -1.34 -16.84
C LYS A 404 10.45 -2.12 -15.88
N VAL A 405 10.38 -1.86 -14.58
CA VAL A 405 11.18 -2.59 -13.57
C VAL A 405 10.81 -4.08 -13.55
N ASN A 406 9.55 -4.40 -13.80
CA ASN A 406 8.98 -5.75 -13.72
C ASN A 406 8.92 -6.48 -15.08
N LYS A 407 9.53 -5.93 -16.10
CA LYS A 407 9.78 -6.61 -17.38
C LYS A 407 11.22 -7.14 -17.43
#